data_2380bd5a74e56b4978c2a2c264b632e4
#
_entry.id   2380bd5a74e56b4978c2a2c264b632e4
#
_cell.length_a   1.000
_cell.length_b   1.000
_cell.length_c   1.000
_cell.angle_alpha   90.00
_cell.angle_beta   90.00
_cell.angle_gamma   90.00
#
_symmetry.space_group_name_H-M   'P 1'
#
loop_
_entity.id
_entity.type
_entity.pdbx_description
1 polymer ?
#
loop_
_entity_poly.entity_id
_entity_poly.type
_entity_poly.pdbx_seq_one_letter_code
_entity_poly.pdbx_strand_id
1 'polypeptide(L)'
;MSRPPGALTIDAVLAAARSRLTRLSPAQAEHAFQSGALLVDIRPQAQREAEGEIPGATIIERNVLEWRFDPASAARLPVASYDLQVIIFCSEGYTSSLAAASLLDLGVARATDLEGGFRAWQSAGLPVSPGACRAGQISDS
;
A
#
# COMPACT_ATOMS: atom_id res chain seq x y z
N MET A 1 -16.86 7.14 -28.50
CA MET A 1 -17.75 6.41 -27.60
C MET A 1 -18.14 7.29 -26.43
N SER A 2 -19.42 7.37 -26.14
CA SER A 2 -19.92 8.17 -25.04
C SER A 2 -19.94 7.37 -23.76
N ARG A 3 -19.67 8.03 -22.66
CA ARG A 3 -19.80 7.41 -21.35
C ARG A 3 -21.26 7.26 -20.98
N PRO A 4 -21.70 6.12 -20.45
CA PRO A 4 -23.08 6.01 -19.96
C PRO A 4 -23.34 6.99 -18.82
N PRO A 5 -24.60 7.39 -18.59
CA PRO A 5 -24.95 8.25 -17.45
C PRO A 5 -24.51 7.60 -16.12
N GLY A 6 -23.90 8.41 -15.26
CA GLY A 6 -23.43 7.92 -13.97
C GLY A 6 -22.09 7.22 -13.97
N ALA A 7 -21.51 6.94 -15.14
CA ALA A 7 -20.18 6.33 -15.20
C ALA A 7 -19.12 7.37 -14.83
N LEU A 8 -18.14 6.95 -14.01
CA LEU A 8 -17.03 7.80 -13.60
C LEU A 8 -15.77 7.43 -14.37
N THR A 9 -14.88 8.41 -14.57
CA THR A 9 -13.54 8.08 -15.06
C THR A 9 -12.72 7.51 -13.91
N ILE A 10 -11.66 6.79 -14.26
CA ILE A 10 -10.73 6.32 -13.20
C ILE A 10 -10.12 7.51 -12.45
N ASP A 11 -9.89 8.62 -13.14
CA ASP A 11 -9.37 9.81 -12.48
C ASP A 11 -10.34 10.36 -11.45
N ALA A 12 -11.64 10.34 -11.74
CA ALA A 12 -12.67 10.77 -10.79
C ALA A 12 -12.77 9.82 -9.60
N VAL A 13 -12.68 8.51 -9.84
CA VAL A 13 -12.68 7.50 -8.76
C VAL A 13 -11.47 7.70 -7.86
N LEU A 14 -10.31 7.91 -8.47
CA LEU A 14 -9.07 8.12 -7.74
C LEU A 14 -9.13 9.40 -6.90
N ALA A 15 -9.63 10.50 -7.47
CA ALA A 15 -9.77 11.75 -6.75
C ALA A 15 -10.70 11.61 -5.54
N ALA A 16 -11.80 10.88 -5.70
CA ALA A 16 -12.74 10.63 -4.61
C ALA A 16 -12.07 9.82 -3.48
N ALA A 17 -11.31 8.79 -3.84
CA ALA A 17 -10.58 8.00 -2.85
C ALA A 17 -9.59 8.88 -2.09
N ARG A 18 -8.81 9.66 -2.81
CA ARG A 18 -7.77 10.52 -2.21
C ARG A 18 -8.34 11.61 -1.31
N SER A 19 -9.56 12.09 -1.61
CA SER A 19 -10.21 13.09 -0.77
C SER A 19 -10.50 12.58 0.64
N ARG A 20 -10.51 11.26 0.82
CA ARG A 20 -10.78 10.62 2.12
C ARG A 20 -9.49 10.29 2.87
N LEU A 21 -8.33 10.49 2.26
CA LEU A 21 -7.05 10.05 2.82
C LEU A 21 -6.21 11.24 3.27
N THR A 22 -5.43 11.05 4.32
CA THR A 22 -4.33 11.94 4.67
C THR A 22 -3.07 11.27 4.14
N ARG A 23 -2.80 11.48 2.86
CA ARG A 23 -1.68 10.81 2.18
C ARG A 23 -0.35 11.29 2.75
N LEU A 24 0.62 10.39 2.80
CA LEU A 24 1.92 10.68 3.39
C LEU A 24 3.00 10.79 2.32
N SER A 25 3.87 11.79 2.48
CA SER A 25 5.08 11.87 1.67
C SER A 25 6.03 10.75 2.10
N PRO A 26 7.07 10.43 1.29
CA PRO A 26 8.06 9.43 1.71
C PRO A 26 8.66 9.71 3.09
N ALA A 27 9.02 10.95 3.38
CA ALA A 27 9.60 11.29 4.69
C ALA A 27 8.62 11.08 5.83
N GLN A 28 7.36 11.47 5.64
CA GLN A 28 6.30 11.26 6.64
C GLN A 28 6.02 9.79 6.85
N ALA A 29 5.99 9.01 5.76
CA ALA A 29 5.75 7.58 5.82
C ALA A 29 6.90 6.87 6.55
N GLU A 30 8.13 7.25 6.27
CA GLU A 30 9.27 6.66 6.97
C GLU A 30 9.21 6.96 8.47
N HIS A 31 8.90 8.20 8.82
CA HIS A 31 8.79 8.57 10.24
C HIS A 31 7.69 7.75 10.93
N ALA A 32 6.53 7.62 10.30
CA ALA A 32 5.43 6.82 10.86
C ALA A 32 5.81 5.35 10.97
N PHE A 33 6.50 4.82 9.96
CA PHE A 33 6.95 3.43 9.96
C PHE A 33 7.90 3.15 11.12
N GLN A 34 8.85 4.05 11.34
CA GLN A 34 9.78 3.93 12.46
C GLN A 34 9.08 4.07 13.82
N SER A 35 7.94 4.74 13.85
CA SER A 35 7.15 4.92 15.07
C SER A 35 6.11 3.81 15.28
N GLY A 36 6.11 2.78 14.45
CA GLY A 36 5.27 1.62 14.65
C GLY A 36 4.15 1.40 13.65
N ALA A 37 3.97 2.29 12.67
CA ALA A 37 2.98 2.08 11.62
C ALA A 37 3.37 0.88 10.76
N LEU A 38 2.37 0.20 10.21
CA LEU A 38 2.59 -0.91 9.29
C LEU A 38 2.71 -0.36 7.87
N LEU A 39 3.79 -0.71 7.17
CA LEU A 39 4.00 -0.31 5.79
C LEU A 39 3.71 -1.53 4.91
N VAL A 40 2.75 -1.40 4.00
CA VAL A 40 2.18 -2.55 3.28
C VAL A 40 2.40 -2.39 1.78
N ASP A 41 3.10 -3.37 1.20
CA ASP A 41 3.42 -3.43 -0.22
C ASP A 41 2.39 -4.28 -0.93
N ILE A 42 1.62 -3.67 -1.84
CA ILE A 42 0.58 -4.38 -2.58
C ILE A 42 0.97 -4.66 -4.03
N ARG A 43 2.24 -4.42 -4.39
CA ARG A 43 2.68 -4.67 -5.76
C ARG A 43 2.71 -6.17 -6.08
N PRO A 44 2.46 -6.53 -7.35
CA PRO A 44 2.73 -7.90 -7.80
C PRO A 44 4.20 -8.27 -7.62
N GLN A 45 4.46 -9.56 -7.44
CA GLN A 45 5.81 -10.06 -7.22
C GLN A 45 6.77 -9.63 -8.32
N ALA A 46 6.35 -9.66 -9.57
CA ALA A 46 7.21 -9.28 -10.70
C ALA A 46 7.68 -7.82 -10.59
N GLN A 47 6.83 -6.92 -10.10
CA GLN A 47 7.23 -5.53 -9.90
C GLN A 47 8.21 -5.40 -8.75
N ARG A 48 7.99 -6.12 -7.66
CA ARG A 48 8.94 -6.09 -6.53
C ARG A 48 10.30 -6.61 -6.94
N GLU A 49 10.34 -7.67 -7.75
CA GLU A 49 11.59 -8.25 -8.24
C GLU A 49 12.33 -7.27 -9.13
N ALA A 50 11.62 -6.55 -9.98
CA ALA A 50 12.23 -5.61 -10.93
C ALA A 50 12.65 -4.30 -10.27
N GLU A 51 11.88 -3.81 -9.31
CA GLU A 51 12.07 -2.45 -8.76
C GLU A 51 12.81 -2.43 -7.44
N GLY A 52 12.74 -3.51 -6.68
CA GLY A 52 13.28 -3.56 -5.32
C GLY A 52 12.20 -3.50 -4.27
N GLU A 53 12.59 -3.55 -3.01
CA GLU A 53 11.66 -3.62 -1.88
C GLU A 53 12.06 -2.64 -0.78
N ILE A 54 11.12 -2.36 0.11
CA ILE A 54 11.40 -1.57 1.31
C ILE A 54 11.61 -2.57 2.45
N PRO A 55 12.78 -2.56 3.09
CA PRO A 55 13.04 -3.48 4.19
C PRO A 55 12.03 -3.31 5.32
N GLY A 56 11.49 -4.42 5.79
CA GLY A 56 10.52 -4.42 6.89
C GLY A 56 9.07 -4.20 6.47
N ALA A 57 8.80 -3.88 5.20
CA ALA A 57 7.44 -3.77 4.72
C ALA A 57 6.76 -5.13 4.71
N THR A 58 5.47 -5.13 4.99
CA THR A 58 4.65 -6.33 4.93
C THR A 58 4.08 -6.47 3.53
N ILE A 59 4.24 -7.64 2.93
CA ILE A 59 3.75 -7.89 1.57
C ILE A 59 2.37 -8.52 1.66
N ILE A 60 1.36 -7.82 1.14
CA ILE A 60 -0.02 -8.32 1.05
C ILE A 60 -0.50 -8.06 -0.35
N GLU A 61 -0.88 -9.09 -1.08
CA GLU A 61 -1.38 -8.91 -2.43
C GLU A 61 -2.70 -8.14 -2.42
N ARG A 62 -2.87 -7.29 -3.44
CA ARG A 62 -4.03 -6.39 -3.51
C ARG A 62 -5.36 -7.14 -3.43
N ASN A 63 -5.44 -8.32 -4.04
CA ASN A 63 -6.70 -9.07 -4.15
C ASN A 63 -7.18 -9.65 -2.82
N VAL A 64 -6.34 -9.70 -1.79
CA VAL A 64 -6.74 -10.23 -0.47
C VAL A 64 -6.65 -9.17 0.63
N LEU A 65 -6.30 -7.95 0.28
CA LEU A 65 -5.99 -6.89 1.25
C LEU A 65 -7.12 -6.68 2.25
N GLU A 66 -8.35 -6.53 1.77
CA GLU A 66 -9.50 -6.25 2.64
C GLU A 66 -9.71 -7.37 3.65
N TRP A 67 -9.61 -8.62 3.20
CA TRP A 67 -9.79 -9.78 4.09
C TRP A 67 -8.70 -9.89 5.13
N ARG A 68 -7.50 -9.44 4.78
CA ARG A 68 -6.36 -9.52 5.72
C ARG A 68 -6.38 -8.42 6.77
N PHE A 69 -7.01 -7.29 6.48
CA PHE A 69 -7.02 -6.13 7.40
C PHE A 69 -8.37 -5.83 8.05
N ASP A 70 -9.46 -6.45 7.59
CA ASP A 70 -10.75 -6.29 8.26
C ASP A 70 -10.70 -7.00 9.61
N PRO A 71 -10.81 -6.26 10.73
CA PRO A 71 -10.74 -6.90 12.07
C PRO A 71 -11.85 -7.92 12.31
N ALA A 72 -12.93 -7.89 11.51
CA ALA A 72 -14.03 -8.85 11.62
C ALA A 72 -13.85 -10.06 10.72
N SER A 73 -12.82 -10.10 9.88
CA SER A 73 -12.60 -11.20 8.93
C SER A 73 -11.96 -12.39 9.61
N ALA A 74 -12.40 -13.60 9.23
CA ALA A 74 -11.75 -14.83 9.70
C ALA A 74 -10.33 -14.96 9.13
N ALA A 75 -10.04 -14.29 8.01
CA ALA A 75 -8.72 -14.33 7.36
C ALA A 75 -7.82 -13.17 7.80
N ARG A 76 -8.20 -12.41 8.82
CA ARG A 76 -7.44 -11.24 9.24
C ARG A 76 -6.05 -11.61 9.73
N LEU A 77 -5.12 -10.68 9.55
CA LEU A 77 -3.80 -10.77 10.17
C LEU A 77 -3.94 -10.59 11.68
N PRO A 78 -3.03 -11.19 12.47
CA PRO A 78 -3.10 -11.00 13.94
C PRO A 78 -3.02 -9.54 14.36
N VAL A 79 -2.35 -8.69 13.56
CA VAL A 79 -2.18 -7.27 13.87
C VAL A 79 -3.41 -6.44 13.50
N ALA A 80 -4.37 -6.99 12.75
CA ALA A 80 -5.53 -6.24 12.27
C ALA A 80 -6.35 -5.71 13.45
N SER A 81 -6.57 -4.40 13.46
CA SER A 81 -7.40 -3.72 14.46
C SER A 81 -7.95 -2.44 13.86
N TYR A 82 -9.01 -1.91 14.45
CA TYR A 82 -9.64 -0.69 13.92
C TYR A 82 -8.77 0.55 14.10
N ASP A 83 -7.80 0.54 15.00
CA ASP A 83 -6.90 1.66 15.22
C ASP A 83 -5.50 1.45 14.65
N LEU A 84 -5.28 0.39 13.89
CA LEU A 84 -3.99 0.12 13.27
C LEU A 84 -3.67 1.20 12.25
N GLN A 85 -2.48 1.77 12.33
CA GLN A 85 -2.01 2.70 11.31
C GLN A 85 -1.39 1.89 10.17
N VAL A 86 -2.03 1.93 9.01
CA VAL A 86 -1.64 1.17 7.83
C VAL A 86 -1.29 2.15 6.73
N ILE A 87 -0.07 2.04 6.18
CA ILE A 87 0.38 2.86 5.07
C ILE A 87 0.60 1.93 3.89
N ILE A 88 -0.25 2.05 2.87
CA ILE A 88 -0.21 1.17 1.70
C ILE A 88 0.61 1.82 0.60
N PHE A 89 1.45 1.05 -0.09
CA PHE A 89 2.16 1.58 -1.24
C PHE A 89 2.13 0.61 -2.42
N CYS A 90 2.22 1.19 -3.60
CA CYS A 90 2.42 0.49 -4.87
C CYS A 90 3.61 1.15 -5.57
N SER A 91 3.78 0.97 -6.87
CA SER A 91 4.94 1.54 -7.56
C SER A 91 4.92 3.05 -7.66
N GLU A 92 3.77 3.64 -8.00
CA GLU A 92 3.66 5.08 -8.31
C GLU A 92 2.58 5.80 -7.54
N GLY A 93 1.86 5.11 -6.66
CA GLY A 93 0.89 5.76 -5.79
C GLY A 93 -0.51 5.92 -6.35
N TYR A 94 -0.90 5.12 -7.33
CA TYR A 94 -2.26 5.17 -7.89
C TYR A 94 -3.18 4.17 -7.20
N THR A 95 -2.98 2.87 -7.43
CA THR A 95 -3.87 1.86 -6.86
C THR A 95 -3.83 1.82 -5.34
N SER A 96 -2.74 2.27 -4.72
CA SER A 96 -2.64 2.33 -3.27
C SER A 96 -3.69 3.25 -2.65
N SER A 97 -4.07 4.33 -3.34
CA SER A 97 -5.13 5.22 -2.86
C SER A 97 -6.47 4.51 -2.83
N LEU A 98 -6.78 3.73 -3.87
CA LEU A 98 -8.02 2.95 -3.92
C LEU A 98 -8.04 1.89 -2.82
N ALA A 99 -6.91 1.25 -2.61
CA ALA A 99 -6.76 0.21 -1.59
C ALA A 99 -6.94 0.79 -0.18
N ALA A 100 -6.32 1.94 0.10
CA ALA A 100 -6.44 2.59 1.40
C ALA A 100 -7.88 3.03 1.67
N ALA A 101 -8.56 3.58 0.66
CA ALA A 101 -9.95 3.99 0.80
C ALA A 101 -10.86 2.80 1.12
N SER A 102 -10.59 1.64 0.51
CA SER A 102 -11.36 0.44 0.81
C SER A 102 -11.19 0.00 2.28
N LEU A 103 -10.02 0.19 2.88
CA LEU A 103 -9.82 -0.10 4.29
C LEU A 103 -10.56 0.89 5.20
N LEU A 104 -10.68 2.16 4.78
CA LEU A 104 -11.50 3.11 5.53
C LEU A 104 -12.95 2.64 5.62
N ASP A 105 -13.48 2.07 4.54
CA ASP A 105 -14.84 1.54 4.53
C ASP A 105 -15.04 0.39 5.51
N LEU A 106 -13.98 -0.31 5.85
CA LEU A 106 -14.02 -1.41 6.82
C LEU A 106 -13.82 -0.93 8.26
N GLY A 107 -13.67 0.37 8.47
CA GLY A 107 -13.50 0.94 9.80
C GLY A 107 -12.05 1.08 10.26
N VAL A 108 -11.08 0.78 9.38
CA VAL A 108 -9.66 0.97 9.69
C VAL A 108 -9.34 2.44 9.44
N ALA A 109 -9.65 3.28 10.41
CA ALA A 109 -9.74 4.74 10.24
C ALA A 109 -8.38 5.40 10.01
N ARG A 110 -7.28 4.72 10.35
CA ARG A 110 -5.93 5.27 10.17
C ARG A 110 -5.23 4.72 8.96
N ALA A 111 -5.98 4.14 8.01
CA ALA A 111 -5.43 3.67 6.74
C ALA A 111 -5.15 4.86 5.82
N THR A 112 -4.01 4.84 5.17
CA THR A 112 -3.65 5.82 4.15
C THR A 112 -2.65 5.20 3.19
N ASP A 113 -2.08 6.00 2.28
CA ASP A 113 -1.12 5.50 1.32
C ASP A 113 0.07 6.45 1.16
N LEU A 114 1.11 5.95 0.50
CA LEU A 114 2.35 6.66 0.25
C LEU A 114 2.26 7.38 -1.09
N GLU A 115 2.35 8.71 -1.05
CA GLU A 115 2.38 9.53 -2.27
C GLU A 115 3.57 9.15 -3.13
N GLY A 116 3.30 8.91 -4.41
CA GLY A 116 4.34 8.57 -5.37
C GLY A 116 4.88 7.15 -5.24
N GLY A 117 4.45 6.42 -4.23
CA GLY A 117 4.74 5.00 -4.06
C GLY A 117 6.21 4.67 -3.88
N PHE A 118 6.57 3.44 -4.23
CA PHE A 118 7.94 2.95 -4.09
C PHE A 118 8.95 3.85 -4.82
N ARG A 119 8.58 4.35 -6.00
CA ARG A 119 9.49 5.18 -6.79
C ARG A 119 9.83 6.48 -6.08
N ALA A 120 8.84 7.12 -5.45
CA ALA A 120 9.09 8.33 -4.68
C ALA A 120 9.93 8.06 -3.44
N TRP A 121 9.68 6.94 -2.77
CA TRP A 121 10.49 6.50 -1.62
C TRP A 121 11.96 6.34 -2.03
N GLN A 122 12.19 5.65 -3.14
CA GLN A 122 13.54 5.41 -3.65
C GLN A 122 14.21 6.72 -4.06
N SER A 123 13.47 7.61 -4.73
CA SER A 123 14.01 8.90 -5.17
C SER A 123 14.35 9.80 -4.00
N ALA A 124 13.70 9.62 -2.88
CA ALA A 124 13.99 10.36 -1.65
C ALA A 124 15.22 9.82 -0.92
N GLY A 125 15.84 8.77 -1.43
CA GLY A 125 17.04 8.21 -0.83
C GLY A 125 16.77 7.36 0.40
N LEU A 126 15.53 6.92 0.61
CA LEU A 126 15.17 6.12 1.78
C LEU A 126 15.56 4.66 1.56
N PRO A 127 15.65 3.85 2.64
CA PRO A 127 16.19 2.49 2.53
C PRO A 127 15.40 1.61 1.57
N VAL A 128 16.12 0.97 0.65
CA VAL A 128 15.56 -0.03 -0.27
C VAL A 128 16.50 -1.23 -0.30
N SER A 129 15.96 -2.38 -0.70
CA SER A 129 16.74 -3.60 -0.89
C SER A 129 16.43 -4.18 -2.26
N PRO A 130 17.30 -5.07 -2.78
CA PRO A 130 17.00 -5.75 -4.04
C PRO A 130 15.70 -6.53 -3.96
N GLY A 131 15.07 -6.69 -5.11
CA GLY A 131 13.84 -7.48 -5.18
C GLY A 131 14.08 -8.91 -4.72
N ALA A 132 13.04 -9.49 -4.13
CA ALA A 132 13.14 -10.76 -3.44
C ALA A 132 13.18 -11.93 -4.35
N CYS A 133 13.51 -11.75 -5.53
CA CYS A 133 13.70 -12.84 -6.34
C CYS A 133 14.82 -13.62 -5.94
N ARG A 134 15.26 -13.45 -5.28
CA ARG A 134 16.13 -14.08 -4.96
C ARG A 134 16.01 -15.13 -4.57
N ALA A 135 15.42 -15.49 -4.90
CA ALA A 135 15.36 -16.55 -4.56
C ALA A 135 16.32 -17.34 -4.72
N GLY A 136 16.44 -17.21 -5.06
CA GLY A 136 17.09 -17.92 -4.98
C GLY A 136 17.85 -17.56 -4.33
N GLN A 137 17.80 -16.93 -4.39
CA GLN A 137 18.32 -16.65 -3.79
C GLN A 137 18.54 -17.02 -2.94
N ILE A 138 18.39 -17.36 -2.76
CA ILE A 138 18.62 -17.78 -2.09
C ILE A 138 19.14 -18.24 -1.79
N SER A 139 19.55 -18.22 -2.03
CA SER A 139 20.04 -18.65 -1.74
C SER A 139 20.58 -18.59 -1.24
N ASP A 140 20.70 -18.24 -1.15
CA ASP A 140 21.15 -18.16 -0.62
C ASP A 140 21.38 -18.29 -0.04
N SER A 141 21.26 -18.25 -0.18
CA SER A 141 21.46 -18.44 0.34
C SER A 141 21.73 -18.66 0.59
#